data_b36bef6e4346d161363b84c91aaa1359
#
_entry.id   b36bef6e4346d161363b84c91aaa1359
#
_cell.length_a   1.000
_cell.length_b   1.000
_cell.length_c   1.000
_cell.angle_alpha   90.00
_cell.angle_beta   90.00
_cell.angle_gamma   90.00
#
_symmetry.space_group_name_H-M   'P 1'
#
loop_
_entity.id
_entity.type
_entity.pdbx_description
1 polymer ?
#
loop_
_entity_poly.entity_id
_entity_poly.type
_entity_poly.pdbx_seq_one_letter_code
_entity_poly.pdbx_strand_id
1 'polypeptide(L)'
;LLADPFYVAGVREYTGLEPMNRIHWNATAREGKLMVFEDQYTSRKNLSILLNVQQRPGKSGSMDGDADLEDCIRFCAYLFGASAAEDTPFCFFCNGIDALTRQPVRTAESWGISFALEQSRTLARLSVGDAKKIDLFLQEDAAFLSASQLILVSTYLDDGLKAFARDRARRGTAVSIFVCGRTVSSDFEDYSYSLFTLRGSEKKEGKTS
;
A
#
# COMPACT_ATOMS: atom_id res chain seq x y z
N LEU A 1 -13.39 9.87 -9.77
CA LEU A 1 -12.42 10.50 -10.67
C LEU A 1 -12.77 11.98 -10.75
N LEU A 2 -12.03 12.82 -10.01
CA LEU A 2 -12.09 14.26 -10.15
C LEU A 2 -11.05 14.65 -11.20
N ALA A 3 -11.49 15.29 -12.29
CA ALA A 3 -10.58 15.89 -13.25
C ALA A 3 -9.93 17.10 -12.58
N ASP A 4 -8.61 17.13 -12.54
CA ASP A 4 -7.88 18.34 -12.14
C ASP A 4 -8.05 19.38 -13.25
N PRO A 5 -8.75 20.50 -13.03
CA PRO A 5 -9.03 21.49 -14.07
C PRO A 5 -7.78 22.23 -14.56
N PHE A 6 -6.63 22.05 -13.90
CA PHE A 6 -5.37 22.74 -14.22
C PHE A 6 -4.33 21.83 -14.90
N TYR A 7 -4.57 20.52 -14.96
CA TYR A 7 -3.62 19.60 -15.57
C TYR A 7 -4.14 19.12 -16.93
N VAL A 8 -3.65 19.74 -17.99
CA VAL A 8 -3.95 19.36 -19.38
C VAL A 8 -2.84 18.46 -19.90
N ALA A 9 -3.12 17.18 -20.09
CA ALA A 9 -2.15 16.19 -20.54
C ALA A 9 -1.89 16.23 -22.04
N GLY A 10 -2.85 16.73 -22.80
CA GLY A 10 -2.78 16.75 -24.24
C GLY A 10 -4.07 17.25 -24.87
N VAL A 11 -4.11 17.18 -26.18
CA VAL A 11 -5.31 17.43 -26.97
C VAL A 11 -5.57 16.21 -27.85
N ARG A 12 -6.84 15.81 -27.94
CA ARG A 12 -7.29 14.74 -28.81
C ARG A 12 -8.42 15.20 -29.73
N GLU A 13 -8.73 14.44 -30.76
CA GLU A 13 -9.85 14.73 -31.66
C GLU A 13 -11.19 14.63 -30.93
N TYR A 14 -12.09 15.56 -31.21
CA TYR A 14 -13.45 15.60 -30.69
C TYR A 14 -14.27 14.39 -31.18
N THR A 15 -14.90 13.67 -30.28
CA THR A 15 -15.70 12.46 -30.62
C THR A 15 -17.20 12.70 -30.75
N GLY A 16 -17.67 13.91 -30.45
CA GLY A 16 -19.09 14.25 -30.47
C GLY A 16 -19.81 14.07 -29.13
N LEU A 17 -19.13 13.56 -28.11
CA LEU A 17 -19.71 13.30 -26.80
C LEU A 17 -19.29 14.32 -25.73
N GLU A 18 -18.29 15.11 -26.00
CA GLU A 18 -17.75 16.08 -25.07
C GLU A 18 -18.52 17.41 -25.14
N PRO A 19 -18.71 18.11 -24.01
CA PRO A 19 -19.35 19.41 -24.03
C PRO A 19 -18.50 20.48 -24.74
N MET A 20 -19.14 21.43 -25.41
CA MET A 20 -18.48 22.45 -26.24
C MET A 20 -17.47 23.33 -25.49
N ASN A 21 -17.62 23.51 -24.17
CA ASN A 21 -16.69 24.26 -23.33
C ASN A 21 -15.33 23.55 -23.16
N ARG A 22 -15.19 22.32 -23.63
CA ARG A 22 -13.95 21.55 -23.61
C ARG A 22 -13.16 21.59 -24.91
N ILE A 23 -13.62 22.36 -25.91
CA ILE A 23 -12.92 22.50 -27.18
C ILE A 23 -11.65 23.34 -26.97
N HIS A 24 -10.52 22.77 -27.42
CA HIS A 24 -9.25 23.46 -27.45
C HIS A 24 -9.11 24.27 -28.75
N TRP A 25 -9.64 25.48 -28.75
CA TRP A 25 -9.71 26.32 -29.96
C TRP A 25 -8.37 26.56 -30.69
N ASN A 26 -7.28 26.72 -29.96
CA ASN A 26 -5.96 26.90 -30.53
C ASN A 26 -5.44 25.65 -31.26
N ALA A 27 -5.69 24.45 -30.72
CA ALA A 27 -5.34 23.19 -31.37
C ALA A 27 -6.26 22.93 -32.58
N THR A 28 -7.56 23.19 -32.42
CA THR A 28 -8.55 23.14 -33.53
C THR A 28 -8.14 24.00 -34.70
N ALA A 29 -7.67 25.22 -34.45
CA ALA A 29 -7.20 26.12 -35.51
C ALA A 29 -5.93 25.63 -36.22
N ARG A 30 -5.06 24.90 -35.52
CA ARG A 30 -3.83 24.32 -36.11
C ARG A 30 -4.09 23.07 -36.92
N GLU A 31 -4.92 22.17 -36.37
CA GLU A 31 -5.14 20.86 -36.94
C GLU A 31 -6.28 20.80 -37.96
N GLY A 32 -7.08 21.88 -38.06
CA GLY A 32 -8.26 21.94 -38.96
C GLY A 32 -9.39 20.98 -38.60
N LYS A 33 -9.32 20.36 -37.42
CA LYS A 33 -10.30 19.44 -36.85
C LYS A 33 -10.63 19.88 -35.43
N LEU A 34 -11.86 19.60 -34.98
CA LEU A 34 -12.26 19.89 -33.60
C LEU A 34 -11.40 19.09 -32.63
N MET A 35 -10.65 19.78 -31.78
CA MET A 35 -9.80 19.20 -30.77
C MET A 35 -10.33 19.54 -29.38
N VAL A 36 -10.27 18.61 -28.46
CA VAL A 36 -10.67 18.80 -27.07
C VAL A 36 -9.49 18.61 -26.15
N PHE A 37 -9.55 19.25 -24.99
CA PHE A 37 -8.62 18.98 -23.91
C PHE A 37 -8.72 17.52 -23.48
N GLU A 38 -7.61 16.82 -23.51
CA GLU A 38 -7.51 15.48 -22.93
C GLU A 38 -7.17 15.62 -21.44
N ASP A 39 -8.16 15.33 -20.61
CA ASP A 39 -7.89 15.24 -19.17
C ASP A 39 -7.03 14.00 -18.93
N GLN A 40 -5.86 14.20 -18.36
CA GLN A 40 -5.33 13.10 -17.58
C GLN A 40 -6.27 12.93 -16.38
N TYR A 41 -7.05 11.87 -16.45
CA TYR A 41 -7.55 11.33 -15.20
C TYR A 41 -6.31 10.91 -14.41
N THR A 42 -5.85 11.77 -13.54
CA THR A 42 -5.00 11.33 -12.43
C THR A 42 -5.86 10.28 -11.75
N SER A 43 -5.60 9.00 -12.05
CA SER A 43 -6.16 7.93 -11.25
C SER A 43 -5.71 8.28 -9.85
N ARG A 44 -6.65 8.62 -8.96
CA ARG A 44 -6.34 8.91 -7.57
C ARG A 44 -5.44 7.78 -7.13
N LYS A 45 -4.21 8.11 -6.75
CA LYS A 45 -3.26 7.12 -6.26
C LYS A 45 -3.91 6.52 -5.03
N ASN A 46 -4.49 5.36 -5.16
CA ASN A 46 -5.02 4.63 -4.04
C ASN A 46 -3.94 3.68 -3.54
N LEU A 47 -3.88 3.52 -2.23
CA LEU A 47 -2.84 2.79 -1.55
C LEU A 47 -3.43 1.55 -0.87
N SER A 48 -2.90 0.36 -1.18
CA SER A 48 -3.12 -0.83 -0.38
C SER A 48 -1.97 -1.02 0.59
N ILE A 49 -2.26 -1.09 1.88
CA ILE A 49 -1.30 -1.40 2.94
C ILE A 49 -1.58 -2.82 3.41
N LEU A 50 -0.61 -3.70 3.23
CA LEU A 50 -0.69 -5.11 3.63
C LEU A 50 0.32 -5.39 4.73
N LEU A 51 -0.17 -5.73 5.91
CA LEU A 51 0.65 -6.17 7.06
C LEU A 51 0.62 -7.69 7.16
N ASN A 52 1.79 -8.31 7.04
CA ASN A 52 1.98 -9.72 7.35
C ASN A 52 2.49 -9.87 8.78
N VAL A 53 1.66 -10.43 9.66
CA VAL A 53 2.00 -10.69 11.07
C VAL A 53 2.46 -12.13 11.31
N GLN A 54 2.51 -12.96 10.28
CA GLN A 54 3.01 -14.32 10.40
C GLN A 54 4.50 -14.29 10.77
N GLN A 55 4.89 -15.13 11.72
CA GLN A 55 6.29 -15.28 12.07
C GLN A 55 7.07 -16.01 10.98
N ARG A 56 8.36 -15.68 10.86
CA ARG A 56 9.27 -16.37 9.95
C ARG A 56 9.25 -17.88 10.21
N PRO A 57 9.14 -18.73 9.18
CA PRO A 57 9.25 -20.17 9.33
C PRO A 57 10.57 -20.54 10.04
N GLY A 58 10.49 -21.34 11.09
CA GLY A 58 11.65 -21.77 11.88
C GLY A 58 12.03 -20.91 13.09
N LYS A 59 11.38 -19.75 13.30
CA LYS A 59 11.50 -18.98 14.55
C LYS A 59 10.39 -19.45 15.51
N SER A 60 10.70 -20.35 16.41
CA SER A 60 9.81 -20.71 17.53
C SER A 60 10.16 -19.80 18.72
N GLY A 61 9.37 -18.79 18.95
CA GLY A 61 9.52 -17.88 20.08
C GLY A 61 8.16 -17.36 20.54
N SER A 62 8.02 -17.04 21.82
CA SER A 62 6.80 -16.45 22.35
C SER A 62 6.54 -15.12 21.64
N MET A 63 5.28 -14.88 21.28
CA MET A 63 4.83 -13.67 20.60
C MET A 63 4.91 -12.39 21.46
N ASP A 64 5.11 -12.53 22.75
CA ASP A 64 5.35 -11.43 23.68
C ASP A 64 6.80 -10.94 23.48
N GLY A 65 6.96 -9.89 22.68
CA GLY A 65 8.20 -9.17 22.55
C GLY A 65 8.97 -9.34 21.23
N ASP A 66 8.30 -9.70 20.13
CA ASP A 66 8.93 -9.61 18.80
C ASP A 66 9.03 -8.13 18.39
N ALA A 67 10.18 -7.51 18.70
CA ALA A 67 10.45 -6.09 18.41
C ALA A 67 10.30 -5.78 16.91
N ASP A 68 10.61 -6.75 16.05
CA ASP A 68 10.50 -6.56 14.59
C ASP A 68 9.03 -6.43 14.17
N LEU A 69 8.13 -7.21 14.80
CA LEU A 69 6.68 -7.11 14.54
C LEU A 69 6.09 -5.81 15.07
N GLU A 70 6.52 -5.39 16.26
CA GLU A 70 6.11 -4.09 16.82
C GLU A 70 6.53 -2.93 15.90
N ASP A 71 7.71 -3.00 15.29
CA ASP A 71 8.16 -1.99 14.33
C ASP A 71 7.32 -2.04 13.05
N CYS A 72 6.89 -3.22 12.57
CA CYS A 72 5.93 -3.34 11.48
C CYS A 72 4.60 -2.65 11.81
N ILE A 73 4.06 -2.89 13.02
CA ILE A 73 2.80 -2.29 13.49
C ILE A 73 2.92 -0.77 13.59
N ARG A 74 4.01 -0.26 14.19
CA ARG A 74 4.29 1.19 14.27
C ARG A 74 4.41 1.83 12.90
N PHE A 75 5.06 1.14 11.97
CA PHE A 75 5.20 1.64 10.60
C PHE A 75 3.84 1.70 9.87
N CYS A 76 2.96 0.70 10.05
CA CYS A 76 1.60 0.77 9.51
C CYS A 76 0.82 1.94 10.10
N ALA A 77 0.91 2.17 11.43
CA ALA A 77 0.25 3.31 12.07
C ALA A 77 0.77 4.67 11.52
N TYR A 78 2.08 4.76 11.26
CA TYR A 78 2.67 5.92 10.59
C TYR A 78 2.10 6.12 9.18
N LEU A 79 2.00 5.05 8.38
CA LEU A 79 1.43 5.11 7.03
C LEU A 79 -0.03 5.59 7.03
N PHE A 80 -0.85 5.17 8.00
CA PHE A 80 -2.22 5.66 8.13
C PHE A 80 -2.27 7.15 8.40
N GLY A 81 -1.41 7.65 9.31
CA GLY A 81 -1.30 9.07 9.60
C GLY A 81 -0.82 9.89 8.39
N ALA A 82 0.20 9.41 7.69
CA ALA A 82 0.73 10.04 6.49
C ALA A 82 -0.31 10.10 5.36
N SER A 83 -1.03 8.99 5.12
CA SER A 83 -2.10 8.95 4.13
C SER A 83 -3.23 9.92 4.47
N ALA A 84 -3.58 10.05 5.75
CA ALA A 84 -4.59 11.02 6.19
C ALA A 84 -4.13 12.48 6.03
N ALA A 85 -2.85 12.76 6.25
CA ALA A 85 -2.28 14.11 6.10
C ALA A 85 -2.23 14.55 4.63
N GLU A 86 -2.10 13.61 3.71
CA GLU A 86 -2.03 13.83 2.25
C GLU A 86 -3.38 13.64 1.55
N ASP A 87 -4.48 13.41 2.31
CA ASP A 87 -5.81 13.05 1.77
C ASP A 87 -5.76 11.87 0.77
N THR A 88 -4.77 10.98 0.93
CA THR A 88 -4.58 9.82 0.07
C THR A 88 -5.53 8.71 0.51
N PRO A 89 -6.45 8.22 -0.37
CA PRO A 89 -7.29 7.07 -0.06
C PRO A 89 -6.46 5.82 0.13
N PHE A 90 -6.78 5.05 1.18
CA PHE A 90 -6.11 3.78 1.40
C PHE A 90 -7.06 2.68 1.88
N CYS A 91 -6.65 1.44 1.69
CA CYS A 91 -7.24 0.27 2.32
C CYS A 91 -6.17 -0.47 3.12
N PHE A 92 -6.60 -1.16 4.16
CA PHE A 92 -5.72 -1.91 5.04
C PHE A 92 -6.09 -3.38 5.07
N PHE A 93 -5.08 -4.23 4.90
CA PHE A 93 -5.17 -5.69 4.93
C PHE A 93 -4.18 -6.25 5.93
N CYS A 94 -4.61 -7.24 6.70
CA CYS A 94 -3.74 -7.94 7.63
C CYS A 94 -4.21 -9.40 7.77
N ASN A 95 -3.27 -10.34 7.71
CA ASN A 95 -3.55 -11.75 7.96
C ASN A 95 -3.73 -12.09 9.45
N GLY A 96 -3.45 -11.13 10.36
CA GLY A 96 -3.81 -11.22 11.77
C GLY A 96 -5.33 -11.11 11.99
N ILE A 97 -5.81 -11.63 13.09
CA ILE A 97 -7.24 -11.66 13.44
C ILE A 97 -7.59 -10.44 14.29
N ASP A 98 -8.58 -9.64 13.86
CA ASP A 98 -9.15 -8.62 14.72
C ASP A 98 -9.93 -9.29 15.85
N ALA A 99 -9.59 -8.99 17.11
CA ALA A 99 -10.22 -9.57 18.29
C ALA A 99 -11.73 -9.29 18.37
N LEU A 100 -12.21 -8.23 17.74
CA LEU A 100 -13.61 -7.83 17.74
C LEU A 100 -14.43 -8.62 16.68
N THR A 101 -13.94 -8.65 15.45
CA THR A 101 -14.64 -9.29 14.32
C THR A 101 -14.34 -10.77 14.20
N ARG A 102 -13.29 -11.26 14.83
CA ARG A 102 -12.78 -12.63 14.74
C ARG A 102 -12.41 -13.06 13.30
N GLN A 103 -12.07 -12.09 12.47
CA GLN A 103 -11.70 -12.31 11.08
C GLN A 103 -10.37 -11.61 10.76
N PRO A 104 -9.64 -12.04 9.73
CA PRO A 104 -8.55 -11.28 9.18
C PRO A 104 -9.00 -9.88 8.76
N VAL A 105 -8.11 -8.89 8.91
CA VAL A 105 -8.47 -7.50 8.64
C VAL A 105 -8.53 -7.24 7.14
N ARG A 106 -9.67 -6.71 6.71
CA ARG A 106 -9.91 -6.25 5.34
C ARG A 106 -10.78 -5.00 5.39
N THR A 107 -10.28 -3.90 4.88
CA THR A 107 -11.05 -2.65 4.85
C THR A 107 -11.37 -2.24 3.43
N ALA A 108 -12.53 -1.63 3.24
CA ALA A 108 -12.81 -0.89 2.02
C ALA A 108 -11.89 0.33 1.94
N GLU A 109 -11.67 0.85 0.73
CA GLU A 109 -10.95 2.09 0.52
C GLU A 109 -11.69 3.26 1.17
N SER A 110 -10.97 4.06 1.96
CA SER A 110 -11.47 5.29 2.55
C SER A 110 -10.30 6.24 2.83
N TRP A 111 -10.59 7.46 3.33
CA TRP A 111 -9.59 8.50 3.58
C TRP A 111 -9.92 9.32 4.82
N GLY A 112 -9.00 10.19 5.19
CA GLY A 112 -9.16 11.15 6.26
C GLY A 112 -8.80 10.62 7.64
N ILE A 113 -8.69 11.55 8.59
CA ILE A 113 -8.17 11.29 9.94
C ILE A 113 -9.03 10.30 10.74
N SER A 114 -10.34 10.34 10.59
CA SER A 114 -11.24 9.43 11.31
C SER A 114 -11.02 7.98 10.89
N PHE A 115 -10.83 7.74 9.58
CA PHE A 115 -10.53 6.42 9.06
C PHE A 115 -9.15 5.93 9.55
N ALA A 116 -8.11 6.78 9.48
CA ALA A 116 -6.78 6.45 9.98
C ALA A 116 -6.77 6.09 11.46
N LEU A 117 -7.54 6.81 12.29
CA LEU A 117 -7.68 6.50 13.72
C LEU A 117 -8.42 5.17 13.95
N GLU A 118 -9.43 4.86 13.15
CA GLU A 118 -10.12 3.57 13.22
C GLU A 118 -9.17 2.42 12.88
N GLN A 119 -8.36 2.56 11.82
CA GLN A 119 -7.38 1.54 11.46
C GLN A 119 -6.27 1.39 12.53
N SER A 120 -5.86 2.48 13.15
CA SER A 120 -4.93 2.43 14.29
C SER A 120 -5.51 1.68 15.50
N ARG A 121 -6.82 1.82 15.78
CA ARG A 121 -7.52 1.02 16.79
C ARG A 121 -7.60 -0.46 16.39
N THR A 122 -7.77 -0.75 15.11
CA THR A 122 -7.76 -2.11 14.58
C THR A 122 -6.38 -2.76 14.79
N LEU A 123 -5.28 -2.03 14.52
CA LEU A 123 -3.92 -2.51 14.85
C LEU A 123 -3.76 -2.87 16.32
N ALA A 124 -4.29 -2.05 17.23
CA ALA A 124 -4.21 -2.30 18.67
C ALA A 124 -5.01 -3.55 19.15
N ARG A 125 -5.94 -4.04 18.32
CA ARG A 125 -6.78 -5.21 18.60
C ARG A 125 -6.31 -6.48 17.88
N LEU A 126 -5.23 -6.43 17.12
CA LEU A 126 -4.76 -7.58 16.36
C LEU A 126 -4.32 -8.73 17.28
N SER A 127 -4.93 -9.90 17.09
CA SER A 127 -4.43 -11.16 17.59
C SER A 127 -3.52 -11.79 16.55
N VAL A 128 -2.26 -11.98 16.92
CA VAL A 128 -1.21 -12.51 16.03
C VAL A 128 -1.15 -14.05 16.13
N GLY A 129 -1.52 -14.62 17.30
CA GLY A 129 -1.46 -16.07 17.56
C GLY A 129 -2.26 -16.93 16.59
N ASP A 130 -3.39 -16.40 16.15
CA ASP A 130 -4.32 -17.09 15.27
C ASP A 130 -4.24 -16.58 13.83
N ALA A 131 -3.13 -15.94 13.45
CA ALA A 131 -2.96 -15.36 12.12
C ALA A 131 -3.15 -16.40 11.02
N LYS A 132 -3.91 -16.03 10.00
CA LYS A 132 -4.05 -16.85 8.80
C LYS A 132 -2.71 -16.95 8.06
N LYS A 133 -2.41 -18.14 7.50
CA LYS A 133 -1.20 -18.26 6.66
C LYS A 133 -1.24 -17.24 5.52
N ILE A 134 -0.14 -16.52 5.33
CA ILE A 134 -0.10 -15.41 4.37
C ILE A 134 -0.42 -15.86 2.95
N ASP A 135 0.07 -17.02 2.52
CA ASP A 135 -0.19 -17.55 1.18
C ASP A 135 -1.68 -17.78 0.92
N LEU A 136 -2.40 -18.33 1.91
CA LEU A 136 -3.85 -18.54 1.82
C LEU A 136 -4.61 -17.21 1.84
N PHE A 137 -4.14 -16.26 2.66
CA PHE A 137 -4.72 -14.92 2.71
C PHE A 137 -4.61 -14.20 1.37
N LEU A 138 -3.44 -14.24 0.74
CA LEU A 138 -3.19 -13.60 -0.55
C LEU A 138 -3.96 -14.23 -1.71
N GLN A 139 -4.22 -15.54 -1.66
CA GLN A 139 -5.02 -16.22 -2.69
C GLN A 139 -6.48 -15.79 -2.66
N GLU A 140 -7.05 -15.59 -1.46
CA GLU A 140 -8.44 -15.15 -1.31
C GLU A 140 -8.64 -13.67 -1.65
N ASP A 141 -7.63 -12.84 -1.38
CA ASP A 141 -7.73 -11.39 -1.44
C ASP A 141 -7.09 -10.77 -2.68
N ALA A 142 -6.69 -11.57 -3.65
CA ALA A 142 -6.05 -11.08 -4.87
C ALA A 142 -6.86 -9.98 -5.61
N ALA A 143 -8.18 -10.00 -5.51
CA ALA A 143 -9.06 -9.01 -6.13
C ALA A 143 -9.08 -7.67 -5.38
N PHE A 144 -8.82 -7.66 -4.05
CA PHE A 144 -8.86 -6.44 -3.24
C PHE A 144 -7.57 -5.62 -3.33
N LEU A 145 -6.49 -6.24 -3.78
CA LEU A 145 -5.17 -5.61 -3.94
C LEU A 145 -5.02 -4.94 -5.32
N SER A 146 -6.11 -4.41 -5.86
CA SER A 146 -6.15 -3.75 -7.18
C SER A 146 -5.74 -2.27 -7.14
N ALA A 147 -5.17 -1.81 -6.02
CA ALA A 147 -4.69 -0.44 -5.90
C ALA A 147 -3.55 -0.13 -6.88
N SER A 148 -3.39 1.14 -7.20
CA SER A 148 -2.27 1.62 -8.01
C SER A 148 -0.91 1.47 -7.30
N GLN A 149 -0.95 1.44 -5.97
CA GLN A 149 0.22 1.30 -5.09
C GLN A 149 -0.05 0.24 -4.02
N LEU A 150 0.93 -0.64 -3.78
CA LEU A 150 0.91 -1.64 -2.72
C LEU A 150 2.13 -1.48 -1.83
N ILE A 151 1.91 -1.30 -0.52
CA ILE A 151 2.95 -1.37 0.50
C ILE A 151 2.76 -2.67 1.28
N LEU A 152 3.72 -3.58 1.15
CA LEU A 152 3.81 -4.81 1.94
C LEU A 152 4.74 -4.58 3.12
N VAL A 153 4.26 -4.80 4.34
CA VAL A 153 5.04 -4.71 5.58
C VAL A 153 5.13 -6.08 6.22
N SER A 154 6.33 -6.57 6.51
CA SER A 154 6.56 -7.92 7.02
C SER A 154 7.85 -7.98 7.85
N THR A 155 7.96 -8.96 8.74
CA THR A 155 9.21 -9.29 9.45
C THR A 155 10.16 -10.17 8.64
N TYR A 156 9.71 -10.69 7.50
CA TYR A 156 10.51 -11.51 6.60
C TYR A 156 10.04 -11.35 5.15
N LEU A 157 10.88 -11.80 4.23
CA LEU A 157 10.58 -11.89 2.82
C LEU A 157 11.02 -13.25 2.31
N ASP A 158 10.06 -14.09 1.95
CA ASP A 158 10.27 -15.40 1.34
C ASP A 158 9.97 -15.41 -0.16
N ASP A 159 10.15 -16.56 -0.80
CA ASP A 159 9.92 -16.67 -2.23
C ASP A 159 8.45 -16.55 -2.63
N GLY A 160 7.51 -16.90 -1.73
CA GLY A 160 6.07 -16.71 -1.92
C GLY A 160 5.70 -15.24 -1.99
N LEU A 161 6.16 -14.43 -1.02
CA LEU A 161 5.94 -12.99 -1.00
C LEU A 161 6.63 -12.28 -2.18
N LYS A 162 7.83 -12.72 -2.56
CA LYS A 162 8.51 -12.21 -3.77
C LYS A 162 7.72 -12.50 -5.04
N ALA A 163 7.24 -13.74 -5.21
CA ALA A 163 6.43 -14.13 -6.36
C ALA A 163 5.15 -13.31 -6.44
N PHE A 164 4.48 -13.09 -5.31
CA PHE A 164 3.30 -12.24 -5.21
C PHE A 164 3.61 -10.79 -5.63
N ALA A 165 4.69 -10.20 -5.10
CA ALA A 165 5.11 -8.84 -5.44
C ALA A 165 5.38 -8.68 -6.95
N ARG A 166 6.08 -9.65 -7.57
CA ARG A 166 6.35 -9.67 -9.00
C ARG A 166 5.05 -9.76 -9.83
N ASP A 167 4.10 -10.60 -9.42
CA ASP A 167 2.82 -10.71 -10.11
C ASP A 167 2.06 -9.39 -10.07
N ARG A 168 2.04 -8.71 -8.92
CA ARG A 168 1.41 -7.39 -8.79
C ARG A 168 2.10 -6.33 -9.65
N ALA A 169 3.42 -6.28 -9.63
CA ALA A 169 4.19 -5.34 -10.46
C ALA A 169 3.93 -5.55 -11.96
N ARG A 170 3.86 -6.81 -12.42
CA ARG A 170 3.51 -7.15 -13.82
C ARG A 170 2.11 -6.69 -14.22
N ARG A 171 1.19 -6.58 -13.25
CA ARG A 171 -0.18 -6.06 -13.45
C ARG A 171 -0.28 -4.54 -13.38
N GLY A 172 0.86 -3.85 -13.25
CA GLY A 172 0.94 -2.39 -13.23
C GLY A 172 0.78 -1.74 -11.85
N THR A 173 0.79 -2.53 -10.76
CA THR A 173 0.81 -2.01 -9.38
C THR A 173 2.23 -1.61 -9.01
N ALA A 174 2.44 -0.39 -8.52
CA ALA A 174 3.72 -0.01 -7.91
C ALA A 174 3.86 -0.70 -6.54
N VAL A 175 4.82 -1.61 -6.40
CA VAL A 175 4.99 -2.41 -5.18
C VAL A 175 6.21 -1.93 -4.40
N SER A 176 6.01 -1.66 -3.11
CA SER A 176 7.07 -1.38 -2.13
C SER A 176 7.00 -2.39 -0.99
N ILE A 177 8.12 -3.02 -0.67
CA ILE A 177 8.20 -4.00 0.42
C ILE A 177 9.05 -3.42 1.54
N PHE A 178 8.52 -3.40 2.75
CA PHE A 178 9.21 -2.98 3.96
C PHE A 178 9.40 -4.20 4.86
N VAL A 179 10.67 -4.56 5.09
CA VAL A 179 11.02 -5.66 6.00
C VAL A 179 11.60 -5.09 7.27
N CYS A 180 10.93 -5.37 8.40
CA CYS A 180 11.41 -4.99 9.72
C CYS A 180 12.28 -6.11 10.28
N GLY A 181 13.51 -5.79 10.74
CA GLY A 181 14.43 -6.74 11.35
C GLY A 181 15.84 -6.74 10.78
N ARG A 182 16.72 -7.52 11.43
CA ARG A 182 18.17 -7.48 11.17
C ARG A 182 18.67 -8.26 9.96
N THR A 183 17.81 -9.03 9.30
CA THR A 183 18.29 -10.00 8.30
C THR A 183 17.51 -9.89 6.99
N VAL A 184 17.89 -8.94 6.16
CA VAL A 184 17.64 -9.04 4.72
C VAL A 184 19.00 -9.18 4.07
N SER A 185 19.28 -10.36 3.48
CA SER A 185 20.46 -10.52 2.65
C SER A 185 20.37 -9.61 1.45
N SER A 186 21.45 -8.90 1.17
CA SER A 186 21.56 -7.87 0.12
C SER A 186 21.55 -8.39 -1.32
N ASP A 187 21.19 -9.63 -1.55
CA ASP A 187 21.21 -10.27 -2.88
C ASP A 187 19.93 -10.01 -3.70
N PHE A 188 19.46 -8.76 -3.69
CA PHE A 188 18.22 -8.40 -4.40
C PHE A 188 18.49 -7.43 -5.55
N GLU A 189 18.73 -7.98 -6.72
CA GLU A 189 18.66 -7.27 -8.00
C GLU A 189 17.32 -7.53 -8.71
N ASP A 190 16.20 -7.39 -8.01
CA ASP A 190 14.89 -7.48 -8.64
C ASP A 190 14.26 -6.09 -8.75
N TYR A 191 14.35 -5.49 -9.93
CA TYR A 191 13.84 -4.15 -10.22
C TYR A 191 12.31 -4.07 -10.36
N SER A 192 11.60 -5.19 -10.19
CA SER A 192 10.14 -5.21 -10.31
C SER A 192 9.41 -4.60 -9.11
N TYR A 193 10.09 -4.44 -7.97
CA TYR A 193 9.55 -3.81 -6.75
C TYR A 193 10.65 -3.10 -5.96
N SER A 194 10.28 -2.15 -5.11
CA SER A 194 11.20 -1.47 -4.20
C SER A 194 11.28 -2.21 -2.86
N LEU A 195 12.49 -2.50 -2.39
CA LEU A 195 12.72 -3.17 -1.11
C LEU A 195 13.39 -2.21 -0.12
N PHE A 196 12.81 -2.11 1.08
CA PHE A 196 13.32 -1.29 2.17
C PHE A 196 13.48 -2.13 3.43
N THR A 197 14.56 -1.89 4.17
CA THR A 197 14.76 -2.50 5.49
C THR A 197 14.57 -1.43 6.55
N LEU A 198 13.63 -1.66 7.46
CA LEU A 198 13.44 -0.83 8.64
C LEU A 198 14.26 -1.41 9.78
N ARG A 199 15.17 -0.61 10.34
CA ARG A 199 15.94 -0.96 11.53
C ARG A 199 15.31 -0.28 12.73
N GLY A 200 14.94 -1.04 13.75
CA GLY A 200 14.51 -0.48 15.02
C GLY A 200 15.62 0.41 15.61
N SER A 201 15.24 1.48 16.29
CA SER A 201 16.20 2.30 17.03
C SER A 201 16.85 1.44 18.12
N GLU A 202 18.17 1.24 18.06
CA GLU A 202 18.93 0.65 19.17
C GLU A 202 18.69 1.51 20.41
N LYS A 203 18.05 0.95 21.44
CA LYS A 203 18.10 1.54 22.77
C LYS A 203 19.59 1.58 23.15
N LYS A 204 20.16 2.77 23.22
CA LYS A 204 21.44 2.96 23.88
C LYS A 204 21.24 2.52 25.34
N GLU A 205 21.68 1.33 25.68
CA GLU A 205 21.89 0.94 27.06
C GLU A 205 22.92 1.90 27.66
N GLY A 206 22.43 2.79 28.51
CA GLY A 206 23.29 3.69 29.26
C GLY A 206 24.22 2.85 30.12
N LYS A 207 25.50 2.79 29.76
CA LYS A 207 26.55 2.41 30.70
C LYS A 207 26.55 3.44 31.81
N THR A 208 25.99 3.07 32.94
CA THR A 208 26.23 3.72 34.23
C THR A 208 27.60 3.24 34.70
N SER A 209 28.55 4.14 34.74
CA SER A 209 29.81 3.98 35.49
C SER A 209 29.57 4.34 36.94
#